data_cbe21b983927e3e710827d92538b8015
#
_entry.id   cbe21b983927e3e710827d92538b8015
#
_cell.length_a   1.000
_cell.length_b   1.000
_cell.length_c   1.000
_cell.angle_alpha   90.00
_cell.angle_beta   90.00
_cell.angle_gamma   90.00
#
_symmetry.space_group_name_H-M   'P 1'
#
loop_
_entity.id
_entity.type
_entity.pdbx_description
1 polymer ?
#
loop_
_entity_poly.entity_id
_entity_poly.type
_entity_poly.pdbx_seq_one_letter_code
_entity_poly.pdbx_strand_id
1 'polypeptide(L)'
;MEASPTKHARNVSRSSRPRSTTKGPLDQPDDPLGSETVNTAASPRPATADFAGFTGASFSRLDPLGPDELPPTVEKDLSYLLRYDVYHSLSQVEIPHALRSEFLAPTSDESLSTSLATLERLLAEGHFLLAAYLCGTILTSSLISPTDIKRIFALFYTRLACLQLSGNTIIAAQESKALEDLSSAFYYVEPIAGTSDKHPNYPRHIVPWPLRVLAIRLQSIGFGDSRRGIGGLYEVGLEARREILRPDMDPEERKLWRERLSDLGMRNVNALIEMGDLDAARRSLASLRIAESESEINKLRKVLLMLIIGDLDTARQVSGEASDAGNTVFRPLLSMAEGRYDDAVTEWRALLGNEERRPDESMMSQNLAVSLLYTGRLNEAREVLESLVHANHSFSSLVFNLSTVYELCSDKSAKLKTDLVETVARQPVTGTTNLDRPNGDFKL
;
A
#
# COMPACT_ATOMS: atom_id res chain seq x y z
N MET A 1 -21.80 3.40 76.77
CA MET A 1 -20.43 2.90 76.93
C MET A 1 -20.17 1.95 75.80
N GLU A 2 -19.11 2.20 75.12
CA GLU A 2 -18.38 1.43 74.13
C GLU A 2 -18.98 1.25 72.75
N ALA A 3 -18.40 2.04 71.86
CA ALA A 3 -18.55 1.97 70.44
C ALA A 3 -17.64 0.86 69.85
N SER A 4 -18.16 0.07 68.90
CA SER A 4 -17.35 -0.84 68.05
C SER A 4 -17.04 -0.21 66.72
N PRO A 5 -15.85 -0.41 66.16
CA PRO A 5 -15.41 0.32 64.99
C PRO A 5 -15.88 -0.33 63.68
N THR A 6 -16.32 0.52 62.77
CA THR A 6 -16.68 0.25 61.38
C THR A 6 -15.46 -0.21 60.57
N LYS A 7 -15.58 -1.35 59.90
CA LYS A 7 -14.59 -1.86 58.93
C LYS A 7 -14.68 -1.11 57.65
N HIS A 8 -13.61 -0.36 57.32
CA HIS A 8 -13.42 0.22 55.99
C HIS A 8 -13.13 -0.86 54.93
N ALA A 9 -14.01 -0.99 53.97
CA ALA A 9 -13.75 -1.79 52.77
C ALA A 9 -12.76 -1.05 51.86
N ARG A 10 -11.58 -1.62 51.64
CA ARG A 10 -10.61 -1.13 50.65
C ARG A 10 -11.12 -1.47 49.24
N ASN A 11 -11.56 -0.48 48.52
CA ASN A 11 -11.71 -0.53 47.04
C ASN A 11 -10.33 -0.62 46.42
N VAL A 12 -9.97 -1.78 45.88
CA VAL A 12 -8.77 -1.95 45.07
C VAL A 12 -9.18 -1.64 43.62
N SER A 13 -8.94 -0.41 43.20
CA SER A 13 -8.99 -0.04 41.80
C SER A 13 -7.79 -0.68 41.08
N ARG A 14 -8.03 -1.75 40.34
CA ARG A 14 -7.07 -2.25 39.36
C ARG A 14 -7.05 -1.28 38.18
N SER A 15 -6.12 -0.32 38.19
CA SER A 15 -5.73 0.39 36.99
C SER A 15 -4.95 -0.59 36.11
N SER A 16 -5.59 -1.09 35.07
CA SER A 16 -4.90 -1.76 33.99
C SER A 16 -4.06 -0.72 33.24
N ARG A 17 -2.75 -0.68 33.51
CA ARG A 17 -1.81 0.03 32.66
C ARG A 17 -1.91 -0.55 31.25
N PRO A 18 -2.08 0.25 30.20
CA PRO A 18 -1.93 -0.24 28.83
C PRO A 18 -0.50 -0.79 28.71
N ARG A 19 -0.36 -2.04 28.30
CA ARG A 19 0.93 -2.58 27.86
C ARG A 19 1.37 -1.75 26.67
N SER A 20 2.45 -1.01 26.81
CA SER A 20 3.15 -0.46 25.67
C SER A 20 3.61 -1.67 24.83
N THR A 21 2.99 -1.89 23.70
CA THR A 21 3.51 -2.78 22.68
C THR A 21 4.79 -2.12 22.18
N THR A 22 5.93 -2.64 22.61
CA THR A 22 7.20 -2.33 21.98
C THR A 22 7.08 -2.87 20.56
N LYS A 23 6.95 -1.97 19.58
CA LYS A 23 7.06 -2.33 18.17
C LYS A 23 8.47 -2.88 17.99
N GLY A 24 8.58 -4.14 17.57
CA GLY A 24 9.87 -4.73 17.21
C GLY A 24 10.41 -4.07 15.93
N PRO A 25 11.70 -4.19 15.65
CA PRO A 25 12.29 -3.64 14.43
C PRO A 25 11.70 -4.22 13.13
N LEU A 26 10.92 -5.30 13.21
CA LEU A 26 10.20 -5.92 12.09
C LEU A 26 8.81 -5.30 11.84
N ASP A 27 8.32 -4.42 12.71
CA ASP A 27 7.01 -3.76 12.58
C ASP A 27 7.11 -2.42 11.80
N GLN A 28 8.24 -2.15 11.19
CA GLN A 28 8.41 -0.95 10.38
C GLN A 28 7.77 -1.14 9.01
N PRO A 29 7.10 -0.11 8.45
CA PRO A 29 6.46 -0.19 7.13
C PRO A 29 7.43 -0.48 5.98
N ASP A 30 8.73 -0.36 6.20
CA ASP A 30 9.79 -0.58 5.21
C ASP A 30 10.51 -1.92 5.36
N ASP A 31 10.03 -2.82 6.21
CA ASP A 31 10.60 -4.17 6.32
C ASP A 31 10.39 -4.94 4.99
N PRO A 32 11.43 -5.50 4.38
CA PRO A 32 11.31 -6.29 3.15
C PRO A 32 10.39 -7.51 3.29
N LEU A 33 10.08 -7.92 4.53
CA LEU A 33 9.07 -8.93 4.86
C LEU A 33 7.73 -8.32 5.25
N GLY A 34 7.64 -7.00 5.37
CA GLY A 34 6.43 -6.26 5.69
C GLY A 34 5.46 -6.17 4.49
N SER A 35 4.17 -6.11 4.79
CA SER A 35 3.10 -6.09 3.78
C SER A 35 3.18 -4.91 2.78
N GLU A 36 3.87 -3.83 3.14
CA GLU A 36 4.01 -2.65 2.28
C GLU A 36 5.09 -2.82 1.21
N THR A 37 6.15 -3.61 1.47
CA THR A 37 7.18 -3.90 0.47
C THR A 37 6.69 -4.83 -0.63
N VAL A 38 5.69 -5.66 -0.36
CA VAL A 38 5.05 -6.48 -1.41
C VAL A 38 4.28 -5.62 -2.40
N ASN A 39 3.73 -4.50 -1.96
CA ASN A 39 3.08 -3.54 -2.86
C ASN A 39 4.10 -2.69 -3.65
N THR A 40 5.35 -2.54 -3.14
CA THR A 40 6.44 -1.86 -3.84
C THR A 40 7.24 -2.80 -4.73
N ALA A 41 7.28 -4.11 -4.42
CA ALA A 41 7.86 -5.13 -5.29
C ALA A 41 6.96 -5.47 -6.51
N ALA A 42 5.70 -5.07 -6.52
CA ALA A 42 5.00 -4.84 -7.76
C ALA A 42 5.72 -3.67 -8.44
N SER A 43 6.83 -4.01 -9.10
CA SER A 43 7.59 -3.16 -10.00
C SER A 43 6.63 -2.20 -10.68
N PRO A 44 6.90 -0.91 -10.72
CA PRO A 44 6.19 -0.08 -11.66
C PRO A 44 6.47 -0.71 -13.04
N ARG A 45 5.57 -1.54 -13.54
CA ARG A 45 5.43 -1.67 -14.98
C ARG A 45 5.48 -0.24 -15.47
N PRO A 46 6.24 0.05 -16.51
CA PRO A 46 6.20 1.38 -17.07
C PRO A 46 4.73 1.74 -17.21
N ALA A 47 4.30 2.71 -16.42
CA ALA A 47 2.89 3.10 -16.28
C ALA A 47 2.32 3.73 -17.57
N THR A 48 3.07 3.65 -18.65
CA THR A 48 2.73 4.19 -19.97
C THR A 48 1.53 3.52 -20.63
N ALA A 49 1.09 2.32 -20.15
CA ALA A 49 -0.03 1.62 -20.80
C ALA A 49 -1.38 1.82 -20.11
N ASP A 50 -1.43 2.08 -18.80
CA ASP A 50 -2.69 1.96 -18.06
C ASP A 50 -3.34 3.29 -17.65
N PHE A 51 -2.62 4.41 -17.72
CA PHE A 51 -3.19 5.74 -17.43
C PHE A 51 -3.94 6.39 -18.61
N ALA A 52 -3.93 5.75 -19.76
CA ALA A 52 -4.78 6.14 -20.89
C ALA A 52 -6.30 6.20 -20.57
N GLY A 53 -6.66 5.76 -19.36
CA GLY A 53 -8.00 5.77 -18.85
C GLY A 53 -8.65 7.14 -18.67
N PHE A 54 -7.88 8.21 -18.48
CA PHE A 54 -8.42 9.58 -18.51
C PHE A 54 -8.89 9.99 -19.91
N THR A 55 -8.41 9.31 -20.95
CA THR A 55 -8.72 9.59 -22.36
C THR A 55 -9.75 8.64 -22.98
N GLY A 56 -10.32 7.70 -22.21
CA GLY A 56 -11.36 6.77 -22.69
C GLY A 56 -10.86 5.44 -23.24
N ALA A 57 -9.56 5.10 -23.03
CA ALA A 57 -9.04 3.76 -23.33
C ALA A 57 -9.49 2.71 -22.28
N SER A 58 -9.36 1.44 -22.60
CA SER A 58 -9.81 0.33 -21.76
C SER A 58 -9.09 0.32 -20.39
N PHE A 59 -9.86 0.46 -19.31
CA PHE A 59 -9.36 0.37 -17.96
C PHE A 59 -8.98 -1.06 -17.57
N SER A 60 -7.96 -1.20 -16.73
CA SER A 60 -7.71 -2.46 -16.03
C SER A 60 -8.88 -2.77 -15.07
N ARG A 61 -9.22 -4.06 -14.90
CA ARG A 61 -10.35 -4.49 -14.04
C ARG A 61 -10.22 -4.12 -12.57
N LEU A 62 -9.01 -3.87 -12.10
CA LEU A 62 -8.73 -3.42 -10.71
C LEU A 62 -8.38 -1.92 -10.63
N ASP A 63 -8.42 -1.21 -11.75
CA ASP A 63 -8.16 0.21 -11.84
C ASP A 63 -9.23 0.99 -11.05
N PRO A 64 -8.85 2.02 -10.25
CA PRO A 64 -9.80 2.89 -9.58
C PRO A 64 -10.77 3.62 -10.51
N LEU A 65 -10.34 3.80 -11.78
CA LEU A 65 -11.15 4.39 -12.85
C LEU A 65 -11.94 3.34 -13.63
N GLY A 66 -11.78 2.06 -13.26
CA GLY A 66 -12.40 0.93 -13.95
C GLY A 66 -13.92 0.91 -13.86
N PRO A 67 -14.54 -0.06 -14.52
CA PRO A 67 -15.89 -0.02 -15.06
C PRO A 67 -17.02 -0.23 -14.04
N ASP A 68 -16.93 0.35 -12.87
CA ASP A 68 -18.15 0.55 -12.08
C ASP A 68 -18.99 1.60 -12.82
N GLU A 69 -19.51 1.19 -14.00
CA GLU A 69 -20.26 2.07 -14.87
C GLU A 69 -21.54 2.53 -14.18
N LEU A 70 -21.52 3.79 -13.82
CA LEU A 70 -22.72 4.46 -13.36
C LEU A 70 -23.58 4.83 -14.58
N PRO A 71 -24.89 4.67 -14.49
CA PRO A 71 -25.79 5.22 -15.50
C PRO A 71 -25.50 6.70 -15.73
N PRO A 72 -25.45 7.17 -16.99
CA PRO A 72 -25.14 8.59 -17.30
C PRO A 72 -26.14 9.59 -16.72
N THR A 73 -27.27 9.12 -16.22
CA THR A 73 -28.34 9.92 -15.60
C THR A 73 -28.12 10.15 -14.09
N VAL A 74 -27.05 9.59 -13.51
CA VAL A 74 -26.79 9.76 -12.09
C VAL A 74 -26.12 11.09 -11.84
N GLU A 75 -26.84 12.01 -11.26
CA GLU A 75 -26.33 13.28 -10.77
C GLU A 75 -26.32 13.26 -9.24
N LYS A 76 -25.15 13.32 -8.64
CA LYS A 76 -24.95 13.49 -7.21
C LYS A 76 -24.01 14.67 -6.99
N ASP A 77 -24.35 15.52 -6.06
CA ASP A 77 -23.52 16.66 -5.70
C ASP A 77 -22.40 16.23 -4.75
N LEU A 78 -21.18 16.27 -5.24
CA LEU A 78 -19.96 15.98 -4.50
C LEU A 78 -19.17 17.26 -4.14
N SER A 79 -19.84 18.41 -4.07
CA SER A 79 -19.22 19.70 -3.74
C SER A 79 -18.44 19.67 -2.42
N TYR A 80 -18.82 18.82 -1.48
CA TYR A 80 -18.13 18.66 -0.21
C TYR A 80 -16.69 18.14 -0.37
N LEU A 81 -16.39 17.36 -1.43
CA LEU A 81 -15.03 16.92 -1.76
C LEU A 81 -14.21 17.97 -2.55
N LEU A 82 -14.85 19.00 -3.05
CA LEU A 82 -14.17 20.10 -3.77
C LEU A 82 -13.78 21.26 -2.86
N ARG A 83 -14.05 21.15 -1.57
CA ARG A 83 -13.72 22.18 -0.58
C ARG A 83 -12.26 22.13 -0.23
N TYR A 84 -11.62 23.29 -0.14
CA TYR A 84 -10.18 23.42 0.19
C TYR A 84 -9.85 22.93 1.61
N ASP A 85 -10.78 23.00 2.55
CA ASP A 85 -10.61 22.58 3.95
C ASP A 85 -10.57 21.07 4.15
N VAL A 86 -10.89 20.28 3.13
CA VAL A 86 -10.74 18.83 3.11
C VAL A 86 -9.27 18.44 2.99
N TYR A 87 -8.47 19.25 2.30
CA TYR A 87 -7.11 18.91 1.90
C TYR A 87 -6.06 19.60 2.76
N HIS A 88 -5.15 18.81 3.32
CA HIS A 88 -4.03 19.32 4.08
C HIS A 88 -2.95 19.90 3.15
N SER A 89 -2.31 20.96 3.63
CA SER A 89 -1.11 21.50 2.96
C SER A 89 0.04 20.52 3.09
N LEU A 90 0.72 20.25 1.96
CA LEU A 90 1.89 19.37 1.94
C LEU A 90 3.17 20.19 2.05
N SER A 91 4.16 19.66 2.78
CA SER A 91 5.44 20.33 2.97
C SER A 91 6.23 20.32 1.67
N GLN A 92 6.63 21.50 1.19
CA GLN A 92 7.50 21.61 0.04
C GLN A 92 8.96 21.26 0.34
N VAL A 93 9.32 21.13 1.63
CA VAL A 93 10.68 20.78 2.05
C VAL A 93 11.05 19.37 1.59
N GLU A 94 10.08 18.48 1.58
CA GLU A 94 10.24 17.08 1.15
C GLU A 94 10.32 16.94 -0.39
N ILE A 95 10.10 18.01 -1.14
CA ILE A 95 10.14 17.99 -2.59
C ILE A 95 11.57 18.31 -3.04
N PRO A 96 12.19 17.52 -3.94
CA PRO A 96 13.48 17.82 -4.50
C PRO A 96 13.54 19.22 -5.09
N HIS A 97 14.63 19.95 -4.81
CA HIS A 97 14.74 21.37 -5.17
C HIS A 97 14.54 21.62 -6.69
N ALA A 98 15.00 20.71 -7.53
CA ALA A 98 14.85 20.81 -8.98
C ALA A 98 13.37 20.81 -9.44
N LEU A 99 12.50 20.10 -8.68
CA LEU A 99 11.08 19.98 -9.00
C LEU A 99 10.21 21.06 -8.35
N ARG A 100 10.75 21.80 -7.35
CA ARG A 100 9.98 22.87 -6.69
C ARG A 100 9.62 24.00 -7.65
N SER A 101 10.44 24.28 -8.66
CA SER A 101 10.17 25.30 -9.65
C SER A 101 8.99 24.96 -10.58
N GLU A 102 8.68 23.68 -10.75
CA GLU A 102 7.53 23.21 -11.53
C GLU A 102 6.21 23.34 -10.73
N PHE A 103 6.30 23.59 -9.42
CA PHE A 103 5.16 23.72 -8.51
C PHE A 103 4.75 25.17 -8.26
N LEU A 104 4.66 25.93 -9.29
CA LEU A 104 3.82 27.11 -9.26
C LEU A 104 2.37 26.64 -9.35
N ALA A 105 1.51 27.18 -8.46
CA ALA A 105 0.08 26.92 -8.55
C ALA A 105 -0.35 27.02 -10.01
N PRO A 106 -1.14 26.05 -10.52
CA PRO A 106 -1.62 26.13 -11.89
C PRO A 106 -2.24 27.50 -12.07
N THR A 107 -1.72 28.23 -13.03
CA THR A 107 -2.30 29.55 -13.40
C THR A 107 -3.75 29.29 -13.75
N SER A 108 -4.64 30.19 -13.38
CA SER A 108 -6.08 30.08 -13.63
C SER A 108 -6.43 29.83 -15.12
N ASP A 109 -5.44 29.94 -15.99
CA ASP A 109 -5.56 29.78 -17.44
C ASP A 109 -5.13 28.37 -17.94
N GLU A 110 -4.59 27.50 -17.09
CA GLU A 110 -4.28 26.12 -17.49
C GLU A 110 -5.54 25.29 -17.70
N SER A 111 -5.59 24.64 -18.86
CA SER A 111 -6.71 23.73 -19.15
C SER A 111 -6.63 22.47 -18.26
N LEU A 112 -7.79 21.94 -17.88
CA LEU A 112 -7.87 20.69 -17.12
C LEU A 112 -7.09 19.54 -17.78
N SER A 113 -7.08 19.47 -19.13
CA SER A 113 -6.35 18.46 -19.88
C SER A 113 -4.84 18.54 -19.68
N THR A 114 -4.28 19.75 -19.59
CA THR A 114 -2.86 19.97 -19.33
C THR A 114 -2.48 19.53 -17.93
N SER A 115 -3.30 19.88 -16.93
CA SER A 115 -3.08 19.48 -15.55
C SER A 115 -3.17 17.94 -15.38
N LEU A 116 -4.10 17.27 -16.07
CA LEU A 116 -4.19 15.81 -16.05
C LEU A 116 -2.99 15.14 -16.75
N ALA A 117 -2.51 15.67 -17.87
CA ALA A 117 -1.30 15.16 -18.53
C ALA A 117 -0.05 15.31 -17.63
N THR A 118 0.04 16.43 -16.90
CA THR A 118 1.11 16.63 -15.91
C THR A 118 1.00 15.61 -14.77
N LEU A 119 -0.22 15.34 -14.30
CA LEU A 119 -0.47 14.31 -13.28
C LEU A 119 -0.02 12.92 -13.74
N GLU A 120 -0.36 12.54 -14.97
CA GLU A 120 0.07 11.26 -15.55
C GLU A 120 1.60 11.15 -15.61
N ARG A 121 2.29 12.23 -16.02
CA ARG A 121 3.75 12.28 -16.02
C ARG A 121 4.34 12.09 -14.63
N LEU A 122 3.83 12.82 -13.63
CA LEU A 122 4.32 12.72 -12.24
C LEU A 122 4.11 11.31 -11.67
N LEU A 123 2.99 10.67 -11.96
CA LEU A 123 2.73 9.30 -11.53
C LEU A 123 3.66 8.30 -12.22
N ALA A 124 3.92 8.48 -13.51
CA ALA A 124 4.85 7.63 -14.27
C ALA A 124 6.30 7.76 -13.78
N GLU A 125 6.69 8.97 -13.35
CA GLU A 125 8.00 9.28 -12.79
C GLU A 125 8.14 8.90 -11.31
N GLY A 126 7.02 8.54 -10.62
CA GLY A 126 7.00 8.17 -9.20
C GLY A 126 7.01 9.35 -8.23
N HIS A 127 6.73 10.56 -8.70
CA HIS A 127 6.66 11.78 -7.88
C HIS A 127 5.33 11.87 -7.13
N PHE A 128 5.10 10.91 -6.22
CA PHE A 128 3.79 10.75 -5.57
C PHE A 128 3.36 11.94 -4.72
N LEU A 129 4.29 12.56 -3.96
CA LEU A 129 3.94 13.72 -3.15
C LEU A 129 3.45 14.89 -4.00
N LEU A 130 4.10 15.09 -5.15
CA LEU A 130 3.74 16.11 -6.10
C LEU A 130 2.43 15.81 -6.83
N ALA A 131 2.23 14.56 -7.21
CA ALA A 131 0.97 14.09 -7.76
C ALA A 131 -0.18 14.31 -6.77
N ALA A 132 0.04 14.03 -5.48
CA ALA A 132 -0.94 14.31 -4.43
C ALA A 132 -1.24 15.82 -4.31
N TYR A 133 -0.22 16.66 -4.35
CA TYR A 133 -0.39 18.11 -4.35
C TYR A 133 -1.24 18.58 -5.54
N LEU A 134 -0.87 18.15 -6.75
CA LEU A 134 -1.59 18.51 -7.97
C LEU A 134 -3.04 18.04 -7.96
N CYS A 135 -3.31 16.80 -7.50
CA CYS A 135 -4.69 16.32 -7.32
C CYS A 135 -5.52 17.24 -6.43
N GLY A 136 -4.97 17.66 -5.28
CA GLY A 136 -5.66 18.61 -4.38
C GLY A 136 -5.92 19.95 -5.05
N THR A 137 -4.96 20.48 -5.79
CA THR A 137 -5.12 21.74 -6.54
C THR A 137 -6.20 21.63 -7.61
N ILE A 138 -6.23 20.53 -8.38
CA ILE A 138 -7.25 20.30 -9.40
C ILE A 138 -8.64 20.17 -8.75
N LEU A 139 -8.76 19.41 -7.65
CA LEU A 139 -10.05 19.22 -6.95
C LEU A 139 -10.59 20.51 -6.35
N THR A 140 -9.72 21.39 -5.84
CA THR A 140 -10.14 22.68 -5.26
C THR A 140 -10.28 23.80 -6.28
N SER A 141 -9.91 23.54 -7.53
CA SER A 141 -10.11 24.50 -8.63
C SER A 141 -11.56 24.50 -9.10
N SER A 142 -11.97 25.59 -9.76
CA SER A 142 -13.28 25.69 -10.41
C SER A 142 -13.40 24.89 -11.72
N LEU A 143 -12.39 24.10 -12.07
CA LEU A 143 -12.32 23.38 -13.34
C LEU A 143 -13.18 22.10 -13.39
N ILE A 144 -13.58 21.57 -12.22
CA ILE A 144 -14.38 20.35 -12.12
C ILE A 144 -15.81 20.67 -11.68
N SER A 145 -16.78 20.10 -12.43
CA SER A 145 -18.18 20.17 -11.99
C SER A 145 -18.41 19.33 -10.73
N PRO A 146 -19.17 19.84 -9.73
CA PRO A 146 -19.56 19.06 -8.55
C PRO A 146 -20.32 17.76 -8.86
N THR A 147 -20.86 17.63 -10.07
CA THR A 147 -21.60 16.46 -10.55
C THR A 147 -20.72 15.46 -11.34
N ASP A 148 -19.45 15.78 -11.58
CA ASP A 148 -18.51 14.85 -12.26
C ASP A 148 -17.98 13.79 -11.28
N ILE A 149 -18.87 12.86 -10.94
CA ILE A 149 -18.63 11.81 -9.94
C ILE A 149 -17.36 11.01 -10.25
N LYS A 150 -17.21 10.60 -11.51
CA LYS A 150 -16.10 9.73 -11.92
C LYS A 150 -14.75 10.42 -11.73
N ARG A 151 -14.63 11.66 -12.18
CA ARG A 151 -13.37 12.42 -12.12
C ARG A 151 -13.02 12.82 -10.68
N ILE A 152 -14.02 13.24 -9.90
CA ILE A 152 -13.82 13.61 -8.50
C ILE A 152 -13.28 12.42 -7.72
N PHE A 153 -13.92 11.23 -7.80
CA PHE A 153 -13.45 10.07 -7.08
C PHE A 153 -12.12 9.53 -7.59
N ALA A 154 -11.83 9.64 -8.90
CA ALA A 154 -10.54 9.24 -9.45
C ALA A 154 -9.40 10.11 -8.89
N LEU A 155 -9.56 11.42 -8.89
CA LEU A 155 -8.56 12.35 -8.36
C LEU A 155 -8.40 12.21 -6.84
N PHE A 156 -9.52 12.03 -6.12
CA PHE A 156 -9.49 11.81 -4.68
C PHE A 156 -8.78 10.51 -4.32
N TYR A 157 -9.07 9.41 -5.02
CA TYR A 157 -8.35 8.15 -4.86
C TYR A 157 -6.85 8.31 -5.13
N THR A 158 -6.50 8.96 -6.25
CA THR A 158 -5.10 9.18 -6.64
C THR A 158 -4.36 9.97 -5.56
N ARG A 159 -4.99 11.03 -5.01
CA ARG A 159 -4.40 11.79 -3.91
C ARG A 159 -4.15 10.94 -2.67
N LEU A 160 -5.16 10.19 -2.20
CA LEU A 160 -5.03 9.34 -1.02
C LEU A 160 -3.97 8.24 -1.22
N ALA A 161 -3.96 7.60 -2.39
CA ALA A 161 -2.97 6.57 -2.73
C ALA A 161 -1.55 7.16 -2.80
N CYS A 162 -1.37 8.32 -3.42
CA CYS A 162 -0.09 8.99 -3.49
C CYS A 162 0.43 9.43 -2.12
N LEU A 163 -0.45 9.94 -1.24
CA LEU A 163 -0.10 10.27 0.14
C LEU A 163 0.35 9.02 0.92
N GLN A 164 -0.31 7.90 0.71
CA GLN A 164 0.09 6.64 1.34
C GLN A 164 1.46 6.17 0.80
N LEU A 165 1.68 6.21 -0.51
CA LEU A 165 2.95 5.79 -1.13
C LEU A 165 4.12 6.71 -0.72
N SER A 166 3.86 7.99 -0.49
CA SER A 166 4.86 8.94 0.01
C SER A 166 5.07 8.89 1.54
N GLY A 167 4.44 7.94 2.24
CA GLY A 167 4.57 7.80 3.70
C GLY A 167 3.67 8.71 4.53
N ASN A 168 2.88 9.58 3.90
CA ASN A 168 1.98 10.53 4.57
C ASN A 168 0.61 9.90 4.93
N THR A 169 0.62 8.67 5.43
CA THR A 169 -0.59 7.88 5.73
C THR A 169 -1.54 8.58 6.71
N ILE A 170 -1.01 9.32 7.68
CA ILE A 170 -1.84 10.05 8.66
C ILE A 170 -2.63 11.16 7.97
N ILE A 171 -2.02 11.89 7.06
CA ILE A 171 -2.70 12.93 6.27
C ILE A 171 -3.78 12.28 5.40
N ALA A 172 -3.45 11.21 4.67
CA ALA A 172 -4.42 10.45 3.90
C ALA A 172 -5.61 9.97 4.73
N ALA A 173 -5.33 9.50 5.96
CA ALA A 173 -6.35 9.04 6.90
C ALA A 173 -7.27 10.18 7.37
N GLN A 174 -6.74 11.37 7.59
CA GLN A 174 -7.55 12.53 7.95
C GLN A 174 -8.44 12.98 6.79
N GLU A 175 -7.87 13.07 5.58
CA GLU A 175 -8.61 13.47 4.38
C GLU A 175 -9.70 12.44 4.01
N SER A 176 -9.44 11.14 4.19
CA SER A 176 -10.41 10.09 3.91
C SER A 176 -11.70 10.19 4.76
N LYS A 177 -11.65 10.91 5.90
CA LYS A 177 -12.83 11.16 6.74
C LYS A 177 -13.91 11.99 6.03
N ALA A 178 -13.53 12.76 5.01
CA ALA A 178 -14.49 13.53 4.22
C ALA A 178 -15.54 12.65 3.52
N LEU A 179 -15.23 11.36 3.28
CA LEU A 179 -16.21 10.40 2.74
C LEU A 179 -17.26 9.97 3.76
N GLU A 180 -17.09 10.28 5.06
CA GLU A 180 -18.00 9.90 6.14
C GLU A 180 -18.35 8.39 6.12
N ASP A 181 -19.64 8.05 6.23
CA ASP A 181 -20.12 6.68 6.22
C ASP A 181 -20.44 6.22 4.80
N LEU A 182 -19.59 5.37 4.25
CA LEU A 182 -19.76 4.79 2.92
C LEU A 182 -20.98 3.84 2.80
N SER A 183 -21.59 3.43 3.91
CA SER A 183 -22.84 2.64 3.89
C SER A 183 -24.09 3.50 3.75
N SER A 184 -23.95 4.83 3.79
CA SER A 184 -25.05 5.78 3.66
C SER A 184 -25.80 5.60 2.33
N ALA A 185 -27.13 5.73 2.36
CA ALA A 185 -27.99 5.74 1.18
C ALA A 185 -27.60 6.80 0.15
N PHE A 186 -26.88 7.86 0.55
CA PHE A 186 -26.35 8.87 -0.36
C PHE A 186 -25.47 8.27 -1.46
N TYR A 187 -24.66 7.26 -1.11
CA TYR A 187 -23.73 6.62 -2.03
C TYR A 187 -24.34 5.54 -2.90
N TYR A 188 -25.62 5.27 -2.75
CA TYR A 188 -26.30 4.26 -3.58
C TYR A 188 -27.22 4.93 -4.58
N VAL A 189 -27.29 4.33 -5.75
CA VAL A 189 -28.23 4.69 -6.80
C VAL A 189 -29.26 3.57 -6.91
N GLU A 190 -30.52 3.92 -6.72
CA GLU A 190 -31.61 2.97 -6.93
C GLU A 190 -31.83 2.73 -8.43
N PRO A 191 -32.14 1.50 -8.84
CA PRO A 191 -32.46 1.20 -10.21
C PRO A 191 -33.73 1.97 -10.63
N ILE A 192 -33.66 2.62 -11.78
CA ILE A 192 -34.83 3.29 -12.37
C ILE A 192 -35.80 2.22 -12.86
N ALA A 193 -36.94 2.10 -12.21
CA ALA A 193 -37.99 1.17 -12.60
C ALA A 193 -38.45 1.46 -14.05
N GLY A 194 -38.25 0.53 -14.97
CA GLY A 194 -38.76 0.62 -16.35
C GLY A 194 -37.73 0.78 -17.46
N THR A 195 -36.44 0.87 -17.18
CA THR A 195 -35.40 0.81 -18.23
C THR A 195 -34.96 -0.64 -18.44
N SER A 196 -35.33 -1.15 -19.64
CA SER A 196 -35.13 -2.53 -20.04
C SER A 196 -33.66 -2.92 -20.17
N ASP A 197 -33.38 -4.14 -19.76
CA ASP A 197 -32.43 -5.11 -20.30
C ASP A 197 -30.92 -4.96 -20.08
N LYS A 198 -30.39 -3.85 -19.59
CA LYS A 198 -28.93 -3.73 -19.35
C LYS A 198 -28.52 -3.21 -17.96
N HIS A 199 -29.45 -2.79 -17.13
CA HIS A 199 -29.12 -2.29 -15.80
C HIS A 199 -29.73 -3.19 -14.71
N PRO A 200 -28.89 -3.68 -13.79
CA PRO A 200 -29.37 -4.58 -12.74
C PRO A 200 -30.38 -3.88 -11.83
N ASN A 201 -31.41 -4.63 -11.40
CA ASN A 201 -32.44 -4.20 -10.46
C ASN A 201 -31.93 -3.97 -9.00
N TYR A 202 -30.63 -3.75 -8.81
CA TYR A 202 -30.02 -3.65 -7.50
C TYR A 202 -29.34 -2.30 -7.34
N PRO A 203 -29.34 -1.73 -6.13
CA PRO A 203 -28.68 -0.46 -5.88
C PRO A 203 -27.18 -0.58 -6.13
N ARG A 204 -26.63 0.34 -6.92
CA ARG A 204 -25.19 0.41 -7.21
C ARG A 204 -24.53 1.48 -6.37
N HIS A 205 -23.34 1.18 -5.87
CA HIS A 205 -22.54 2.13 -5.12
C HIS A 205 -21.79 3.07 -6.07
N ILE A 206 -21.87 4.40 -5.84
CA ILE A 206 -21.24 5.40 -6.72
C ILE A 206 -19.73 5.53 -6.51
N VAL A 207 -19.22 5.16 -5.32
CA VAL A 207 -17.79 5.22 -5.02
C VAL A 207 -17.11 4.00 -5.62
N PRO A 208 -16.06 4.18 -6.43
CA PRO A 208 -15.30 3.08 -7.03
C PRO A 208 -14.76 2.11 -5.97
N TRP A 209 -14.78 0.82 -6.29
CA TRP A 209 -14.35 -0.24 -5.38
C TRP A 209 -12.98 -0.03 -4.74
N PRO A 210 -11.90 0.32 -5.49
CA PRO A 210 -10.59 0.54 -4.90
C PRO A 210 -10.58 1.69 -3.88
N LEU A 211 -11.33 2.76 -4.14
CA LEU A 211 -11.46 3.89 -3.21
C LEU A 211 -12.19 3.48 -1.94
N ARG A 212 -13.25 2.67 -2.04
CA ARG A 212 -13.97 2.16 -0.86
C ARG A 212 -13.05 1.33 0.04
N VAL A 213 -12.29 0.40 -0.56
CA VAL A 213 -11.36 -0.46 0.19
C VAL A 213 -10.24 0.36 0.83
N LEU A 214 -9.68 1.32 0.10
CA LEU A 214 -8.67 2.23 0.62
C LEU A 214 -9.22 3.09 1.76
N ALA A 215 -10.41 3.67 1.58
CA ALA A 215 -11.04 4.53 2.59
C ALA A 215 -11.35 3.78 3.89
N ILE A 216 -11.81 2.53 3.84
CA ILE A 216 -12.04 1.70 5.02
C ILE A 216 -10.75 1.56 5.84
N ARG A 217 -9.63 1.26 5.19
CA ARG A 217 -8.32 1.16 5.85
C ARG A 217 -7.88 2.49 6.43
N LEU A 218 -7.91 3.55 5.64
CA LEU A 218 -7.47 4.88 6.07
C LEU A 218 -8.34 5.44 7.20
N GLN A 219 -9.66 5.26 7.13
CA GLN A 219 -10.56 5.69 8.19
C GLN A 219 -10.30 4.93 9.50
N SER A 220 -9.98 3.64 9.45
CA SER A 220 -9.63 2.88 10.65
C SER A 220 -8.38 3.46 11.34
N ILE A 221 -7.38 3.87 10.57
CA ILE A 221 -6.18 4.55 11.06
C ILE A 221 -6.55 5.94 11.62
N GLY A 222 -7.32 6.72 10.87
CA GLY A 222 -7.71 8.07 11.23
C GLY A 222 -8.60 8.17 12.48
N PHE A 223 -9.38 7.14 12.78
CA PHE A 223 -10.18 7.02 14.01
C PHE A 223 -9.46 6.25 15.12
N GLY A 224 -8.30 5.62 14.83
CA GLY A 224 -7.57 4.78 15.78
C GLY A 224 -8.31 3.50 16.18
N ASP A 225 -9.20 3.01 15.30
CA ASP A 225 -10.03 1.83 15.55
C ASP A 225 -9.85 0.78 14.46
N SER A 226 -8.89 -0.12 14.67
CA SER A 226 -8.59 -1.22 13.75
C SER A 226 -9.78 -2.19 13.59
N ARG A 227 -10.61 -2.38 14.64
CA ARG A 227 -11.77 -3.26 14.56
C ARG A 227 -12.84 -2.71 13.61
N ARG A 228 -13.01 -1.40 13.58
CA ARG A 228 -13.89 -0.73 12.62
C ARG A 228 -13.44 -1.01 11.18
N GLY A 229 -12.13 -0.94 10.91
CA GLY A 229 -11.58 -1.27 9.60
C GLY A 229 -11.85 -2.71 9.19
N ILE A 230 -11.62 -3.67 10.10
CA ILE A 230 -11.92 -5.09 9.85
C ILE A 230 -13.42 -5.29 9.60
N GLY A 231 -14.29 -4.67 10.41
CA GLY A 231 -15.74 -4.71 10.22
C GLY A 231 -16.16 -4.22 8.84
N GLY A 232 -15.62 -3.08 8.40
CA GLY A 232 -15.88 -2.54 7.07
C GLY A 232 -15.41 -3.46 5.93
N LEU A 233 -14.24 -4.13 6.08
CA LEU A 233 -13.78 -5.12 5.10
C LEU A 233 -14.73 -6.34 5.03
N TYR A 234 -15.28 -6.77 6.15
CA TYR A 234 -16.29 -7.85 6.17
C TYR A 234 -17.60 -7.43 5.50
N GLU A 235 -18.09 -6.21 5.73
CA GLU A 235 -19.30 -5.68 5.09
C GLU A 235 -19.17 -5.64 3.58
N VAL A 236 -18.06 -5.10 3.07
CA VAL A 236 -17.76 -5.07 1.65
C VAL A 236 -17.56 -6.50 1.10
N GLY A 237 -17.01 -7.42 1.89
CA GLY A 237 -16.91 -8.84 1.55
C GLY A 237 -18.27 -9.53 1.47
N LEU A 238 -19.25 -9.16 2.30
CA LEU A 238 -20.62 -9.65 2.20
C LEU A 238 -21.30 -9.13 0.94
N GLU A 239 -21.08 -7.88 0.58
CA GLU A 239 -21.55 -7.31 -0.68
C GLU A 239 -20.98 -8.10 -1.88
N ALA A 240 -19.66 -8.32 -1.92
CA ALA A 240 -19.03 -9.10 -2.99
C ALA A 240 -19.62 -10.51 -3.11
N ARG A 241 -19.92 -11.18 -1.99
CA ARG A 241 -20.59 -12.50 -2.01
C ARG A 241 -22.00 -12.44 -2.56
N ARG A 242 -22.77 -11.39 -2.21
CA ARG A 242 -24.13 -11.20 -2.75
C ARG A 242 -24.07 -11.00 -4.27
N GLU A 243 -23.13 -10.18 -4.75
CA GLU A 243 -22.95 -9.94 -6.18
C GLU A 243 -22.56 -11.24 -6.92
N ILE A 244 -21.64 -12.05 -6.40
CA ILE A 244 -21.25 -13.34 -7.00
C ILE A 244 -22.44 -14.30 -7.13
N LEU A 245 -23.37 -14.28 -6.18
CA LEU A 245 -24.51 -15.18 -6.11
C LEU A 245 -25.70 -14.72 -6.96
N ARG A 246 -25.64 -13.54 -7.58
CA ARG A 246 -26.72 -13.04 -8.43
C ARG A 246 -26.93 -13.93 -9.66
N PRO A 247 -28.17 -14.34 -9.94
CA PRO A 247 -28.46 -15.22 -11.06
C PRO A 247 -28.17 -14.57 -12.42
N ASP A 248 -28.45 -13.27 -12.56
CA ASP A 248 -28.40 -12.53 -13.83
C ASP A 248 -27.03 -11.87 -14.08
N MET A 249 -25.99 -12.23 -13.31
CA MET A 249 -24.69 -11.63 -13.45
C MET A 249 -23.88 -12.22 -14.61
N ASP A 250 -23.27 -11.36 -15.40
CA ASP A 250 -22.36 -11.76 -16.47
C ASP A 250 -21.17 -12.57 -15.91
N PRO A 251 -20.72 -13.63 -16.62
CA PRO A 251 -19.59 -14.45 -16.19
C PRO A 251 -18.29 -13.65 -15.90
N GLU A 252 -18.02 -12.61 -16.71
CA GLU A 252 -16.83 -11.77 -16.54
C GLU A 252 -16.96 -10.85 -15.31
N GLU A 253 -18.13 -10.26 -15.08
CA GLU A 253 -18.39 -9.50 -13.84
C GLU A 253 -18.30 -10.41 -12.60
N ARG A 254 -18.82 -11.64 -12.69
CA ARG A 254 -18.72 -12.62 -11.60
C ARG A 254 -17.28 -13.00 -11.31
N LYS A 255 -16.42 -13.07 -12.33
CA LYS A 255 -14.98 -13.30 -12.19
C LYS A 255 -14.33 -12.12 -11.46
N LEU A 256 -14.64 -10.89 -11.87
CA LEU A 256 -14.16 -9.67 -11.21
C LEU A 256 -14.53 -9.63 -9.71
N TRP A 257 -15.78 -9.98 -9.37
CA TRP A 257 -16.20 -10.01 -7.99
C TRP A 257 -15.51 -11.10 -7.15
N ARG A 258 -15.16 -12.23 -7.77
CA ARG A 258 -14.33 -13.25 -7.11
C ARG A 258 -12.91 -12.77 -6.85
N GLU A 259 -12.30 -12.07 -7.82
CA GLU A 259 -10.98 -11.45 -7.66
C GLU A 259 -11.01 -10.41 -6.54
N ARG A 260 -12.02 -9.52 -6.53
CA ARG A 260 -12.26 -8.55 -5.44
C ARG A 260 -12.40 -9.23 -4.07
N LEU A 261 -13.15 -10.30 -3.99
CA LEU A 261 -13.34 -11.05 -2.74
C LEU A 261 -12.04 -11.72 -2.27
N SER A 262 -11.23 -12.25 -3.19
CA SER A 262 -9.91 -12.83 -2.88
C SER A 262 -8.95 -11.76 -2.34
N ASP A 263 -8.88 -10.59 -2.99
CA ASP A 263 -8.06 -9.46 -2.51
C ASP A 263 -8.50 -8.97 -1.13
N LEU A 264 -9.81 -8.86 -0.88
CA LEU A 264 -10.34 -8.52 0.45
C LEU A 264 -9.92 -9.53 1.52
N GLY A 265 -9.90 -10.82 1.18
CA GLY A 265 -9.45 -11.86 2.10
C GLY A 265 -8.02 -11.62 2.56
N MET A 266 -7.12 -11.30 1.63
CA MET A 266 -5.72 -10.98 1.96
C MET A 266 -5.59 -9.67 2.75
N ARG A 267 -6.35 -8.63 2.41
CA ARG A 267 -6.38 -7.37 3.17
C ARG A 267 -6.88 -7.56 4.60
N ASN A 268 -7.86 -8.43 4.79
CA ASN A 268 -8.36 -8.77 6.12
C ASN A 268 -7.29 -9.48 6.96
N VAL A 269 -6.52 -10.40 6.37
CA VAL A 269 -5.38 -11.03 7.05
C VAL A 269 -4.34 -9.99 7.44
N ASN A 270 -3.97 -9.07 6.55
CA ASN A 270 -3.06 -7.98 6.86
C ASN A 270 -3.57 -7.11 8.03
N ALA A 271 -4.85 -6.74 8.01
CA ALA A 271 -5.43 -5.95 9.09
C ALA A 271 -5.42 -6.68 10.45
N LEU A 272 -5.60 -8.00 10.45
CA LEU A 272 -5.49 -8.83 11.65
C LEU A 272 -4.04 -8.90 12.17
N ILE A 273 -3.05 -8.99 11.26
CA ILE A 273 -1.62 -8.94 11.60
C ILE A 273 -1.27 -7.57 12.19
N GLU A 274 -1.68 -6.48 11.57
CA GLU A 274 -1.47 -5.12 12.06
C GLU A 274 -2.09 -4.90 13.46
N MET A 275 -3.20 -5.58 13.75
CA MET A 275 -3.85 -5.56 15.07
C MET A 275 -3.14 -6.46 16.11
N GLY A 276 -2.22 -7.33 15.68
CA GLY A 276 -1.50 -8.29 16.52
C GLY A 276 -2.29 -9.58 16.83
N ASP A 277 -3.42 -9.82 16.14
CA ASP A 277 -4.18 -11.06 16.29
C ASP A 277 -3.71 -12.11 15.27
N LEU A 278 -2.52 -12.65 15.52
CA LEU A 278 -1.87 -13.62 14.63
C LEU A 278 -2.66 -14.95 14.53
N ASP A 279 -3.38 -15.34 15.58
CA ASP A 279 -4.20 -16.56 15.56
C ASP A 279 -5.43 -16.39 14.67
N ALA A 280 -6.10 -15.24 14.71
CA ALA A 280 -7.19 -14.94 13.78
C ALA A 280 -6.68 -14.78 12.35
N ALA A 281 -5.52 -14.15 12.17
CA ALA A 281 -4.87 -14.02 10.87
C ALA A 281 -4.56 -15.38 10.25
N ARG A 282 -3.99 -16.31 11.02
CA ARG A 282 -3.71 -17.70 10.59
C ARG A 282 -4.99 -18.43 10.17
N ARG A 283 -6.03 -18.39 10.99
CA ARG A 283 -7.33 -19.01 10.64
C ARG A 283 -7.95 -18.41 9.39
N SER A 284 -7.90 -17.08 9.27
CA SER A 284 -8.40 -16.36 8.09
C SER A 284 -7.62 -16.77 6.85
N LEU A 285 -6.29 -16.78 6.90
CA LEU A 285 -5.43 -17.16 5.79
C LEU A 285 -5.65 -18.61 5.33
N ALA A 286 -5.79 -19.55 6.27
CA ALA A 286 -6.09 -20.95 6.01
C ALA A 286 -7.46 -21.14 5.33
N SER A 287 -8.42 -20.24 5.56
CA SER A 287 -9.73 -20.25 4.89
C SER A 287 -9.70 -19.78 3.44
N LEU A 288 -8.64 -19.05 3.02
CA LEU A 288 -8.49 -18.56 1.68
C LEU A 288 -8.04 -19.67 0.74
N ARG A 289 -8.95 -20.17 -0.09
CA ARG A 289 -8.62 -21.18 -1.09
C ARG A 289 -7.69 -20.61 -2.15
N ILE A 290 -6.62 -21.36 -2.44
CA ILE A 290 -5.74 -21.09 -3.58
C ILE A 290 -6.47 -21.65 -4.80
N ALA A 291 -6.85 -20.79 -5.75
CA ALA A 291 -7.34 -21.25 -7.03
C ALA A 291 -6.12 -21.66 -7.87
N GLU A 292 -6.23 -22.78 -8.62
CA GLU A 292 -5.15 -23.24 -9.52
C GLU A 292 -4.77 -22.18 -10.57
N SER A 293 -5.72 -21.30 -10.92
CA SER A 293 -5.53 -20.18 -11.84
C SER A 293 -5.11 -18.87 -11.18
N GLU A 294 -4.70 -18.91 -9.90
CA GLU A 294 -4.32 -17.70 -9.19
C GLU A 294 -3.01 -17.12 -9.72
N SER A 295 -2.93 -15.79 -9.81
CA SER A 295 -1.70 -15.13 -10.29
C SER A 295 -0.52 -15.41 -9.36
N GLU A 296 0.69 -15.51 -9.92
CA GLU A 296 1.93 -15.72 -9.13
C GLU A 296 2.13 -14.65 -8.07
N ILE A 297 1.68 -13.42 -8.33
CA ILE A 297 1.72 -12.32 -7.37
C ILE A 297 0.85 -12.62 -6.14
N ASN A 298 -0.34 -13.18 -6.33
CA ASN A 298 -1.21 -13.53 -5.21
C ASN A 298 -0.68 -14.71 -4.41
N LYS A 299 -0.05 -15.68 -5.07
CA LYS A 299 0.64 -16.78 -4.39
C LYS A 299 1.81 -16.24 -3.55
N LEU A 300 2.61 -15.33 -4.11
CA LEU A 300 3.70 -14.67 -3.39
C LEU A 300 3.16 -13.92 -2.15
N ARG A 301 2.12 -13.12 -2.30
CA ARG A 301 1.49 -12.42 -1.17
C ARG A 301 1.04 -13.38 -0.06
N LYS A 302 0.43 -14.50 -0.42
CA LYS A 302 0.00 -15.52 0.58
C LYS A 302 1.20 -16.12 1.30
N VAL A 303 2.25 -16.50 0.59
CA VAL A 303 3.47 -17.06 1.21
C VAL A 303 4.10 -16.03 2.16
N LEU A 304 4.22 -14.77 1.74
CA LEU A 304 4.73 -13.71 2.62
C LEU A 304 3.89 -13.54 3.88
N LEU A 305 2.55 -13.58 3.78
CA LEU A 305 1.67 -13.53 4.94
C LEU A 305 1.87 -14.74 5.87
N MET A 306 2.09 -15.96 5.31
CA MET A 306 2.42 -17.14 6.10
C MET A 306 3.74 -16.96 6.85
N LEU A 307 4.76 -16.41 6.19
CA LEU A 307 6.06 -16.12 6.82
C LEU A 307 5.93 -15.08 7.95
N ILE A 308 5.16 -14.02 7.75
CA ILE A 308 4.92 -12.99 8.79
C ILE A 308 4.18 -13.56 10.00
N ILE A 309 3.20 -14.44 9.78
CA ILE A 309 2.45 -15.12 10.85
C ILE A 309 3.30 -16.19 11.56
N GLY A 310 4.40 -16.63 10.93
CA GLY A 310 5.24 -17.73 11.42
C GLY A 310 4.69 -19.12 11.09
N ASP A 311 3.83 -19.25 10.09
CA ASP A 311 3.32 -20.54 9.60
C ASP A 311 4.25 -21.12 8.53
N LEU A 312 5.47 -21.50 8.96
CA LEU A 312 6.54 -21.94 8.07
C LEU A 312 6.23 -23.29 7.39
N ASP A 313 5.47 -24.16 8.05
CA ASP A 313 5.12 -25.48 7.50
C ASP A 313 4.20 -25.34 6.29
N THR A 314 3.14 -24.51 6.43
CA THR A 314 2.23 -24.23 5.32
C THR A 314 2.95 -23.44 4.20
N ALA A 315 3.81 -22.48 4.56
CA ALA A 315 4.62 -21.74 3.58
C ALA A 315 5.52 -22.67 2.77
N ARG A 316 6.15 -23.66 3.42
CA ARG A 316 7.00 -24.67 2.77
C ARG A 316 6.20 -25.56 1.81
N GLN A 317 5.00 -25.99 2.22
CA GLN A 317 4.14 -26.80 1.35
C GLN A 317 3.73 -26.03 0.09
N VAL A 318 3.23 -24.80 0.24
CA VAL A 318 2.80 -23.95 -0.89
C VAL A 318 3.96 -23.61 -1.80
N SER A 319 5.16 -23.33 -1.25
CA SER A 319 6.36 -23.06 -2.04
C SER A 319 6.89 -24.29 -2.74
N GLY A 320 6.71 -25.50 -2.18
CA GLY A 320 7.06 -26.77 -2.80
C GLY A 320 6.22 -27.10 -4.03
N GLU A 321 4.94 -26.81 -3.98
CA GLU A 321 4.01 -26.98 -5.10
C GLU A 321 4.30 -25.99 -6.27
N ALA A 322 4.87 -24.82 -5.97
CA ALA A 322 5.30 -23.82 -6.95
C ALA A 322 6.69 -24.10 -7.55
N SER A 323 7.38 -25.15 -7.10
CA SER A 323 8.80 -25.44 -7.39
C SER A 323 9.09 -25.81 -8.85
N ASP A 324 8.11 -26.15 -9.66
CA ASP A 324 8.31 -26.46 -11.10
C ASP A 324 8.64 -25.21 -11.95
N ALA A 325 8.41 -24.02 -11.43
CA ALA A 325 8.73 -22.76 -12.11
C ALA A 325 10.13 -22.20 -11.79
N GLY A 326 11.07 -23.01 -11.36
CA GLY A 326 12.54 -22.85 -11.36
C GLY A 326 13.19 -21.57 -10.84
N ASN A 327 12.45 -20.51 -10.52
CA ASN A 327 13.03 -19.19 -10.35
C ASN A 327 12.25 -18.30 -9.36
N THR A 328 11.80 -18.86 -8.26
CA THR A 328 10.95 -18.16 -7.30
C THR A 328 11.75 -17.64 -6.09
N VAL A 329 11.42 -16.44 -5.65
CA VAL A 329 11.98 -15.81 -4.43
C VAL A 329 11.53 -16.50 -3.13
N PHE A 330 10.62 -17.50 -3.22
CA PHE A 330 10.06 -18.16 -2.04
C PHE A 330 11.10 -18.94 -1.23
N ARG A 331 11.98 -19.69 -1.89
CA ARG A 331 12.97 -20.54 -1.21
C ARG A 331 13.92 -19.72 -0.34
N PRO A 332 14.61 -18.70 -0.87
CA PRO A 332 15.51 -17.93 -0.03
C PRO A 332 14.78 -17.15 1.07
N LEU A 333 13.54 -16.66 0.84
CA LEU A 333 12.75 -16.03 1.89
C LEU A 333 12.37 -17.03 2.99
N LEU A 334 12.00 -18.25 2.63
CA LEU A 334 11.73 -19.31 3.59
C LEU A 334 12.99 -19.70 4.37
N SER A 335 14.14 -19.84 3.70
CA SER A 335 15.44 -20.11 4.34
C SER A 335 15.81 -19.00 5.33
N MET A 336 15.57 -17.72 5.01
CA MET A 336 15.75 -16.60 5.94
C MET A 336 14.81 -16.70 7.14
N ALA A 337 13.54 -16.98 6.92
CA ALA A 337 12.54 -17.11 7.99
C ALA A 337 12.82 -18.29 8.93
N GLU A 338 13.44 -19.35 8.43
CA GLU A 338 13.92 -20.51 9.20
C GLU A 338 15.26 -20.28 9.89
N GLY A 339 15.90 -19.13 9.67
CA GLY A 339 17.23 -18.80 10.23
C GLY A 339 18.39 -19.49 9.52
N ARG A 340 18.16 -20.12 8.36
CA ARG A 340 19.18 -20.79 7.54
C ARG A 340 19.81 -19.81 6.55
N TYR A 341 20.51 -18.81 7.10
CA TYR A 341 21.03 -17.67 6.31
C TYR A 341 22.11 -18.07 5.30
N ASP A 342 22.94 -19.10 5.56
CA ASP A 342 23.92 -19.58 4.58
C ASP A 342 23.25 -20.18 3.34
N ASP A 343 22.17 -20.94 3.53
CA ASP A 343 21.36 -21.46 2.43
C ASP A 343 20.73 -20.31 1.65
N ALA A 344 20.16 -19.33 2.36
CA ALA A 344 19.58 -18.15 1.76
C ALA A 344 20.59 -17.35 0.92
N VAL A 345 21.82 -17.16 1.39
CA VAL A 345 22.89 -16.51 0.63
C VAL A 345 23.16 -17.25 -0.69
N THR A 346 23.22 -18.58 -0.63
CA THR A 346 23.48 -19.42 -1.81
C THR A 346 22.33 -19.30 -2.82
N GLU A 347 21.09 -19.36 -2.32
CA GLU A 347 19.88 -19.27 -3.14
C GLU A 347 19.69 -17.86 -3.75
N TRP A 348 19.92 -16.77 -2.98
CA TRP A 348 19.90 -15.41 -3.51
C TRP A 348 20.93 -15.18 -4.59
N ARG A 349 22.18 -15.70 -4.40
CA ARG A 349 23.23 -15.60 -5.42
C ARG A 349 22.87 -16.35 -6.69
N ALA A 350 22.25 -17.51 -6.57
CA ALA A 350 21.80 -18.29 -7.72
C ALA A 350 20.74 -17.53 -8.53
N LEU A 351 19.81 -16.84 -7.85
CA LEU A 351 18.77 -16.03 -8.49
C LEU A 351 19.35 -14.78 -9.18
N LEU A 352 20.32 -14.12 -8.54
CA LEU A 352 20.98 -12.92 -9.08
C LEU A 352 21.96 -13.23 -10.20
N GLY A 353 22.47 -14.47 -10.27
CA GLY A 353 23.40 -14.92 -11.32
C GLY A 353 22.74 -15.22 -12.67
N ASN A 354 21.41 -15.18 -12.76
CA ASN A 354 20.71 -15.32 -14.03
C ASN A 354 20.85 -14.04 -14.85
N GLU A 355 21.20 -14.16 -16.13
CA GLU A 355 21.46 -13.02 -17.03
C GLU A 355 20.22 -12.17 -17.35
N GLU A 356 19.02 -12.65 -17.06
CA GLU A 356 17.78 -11.89 -17.26
C GLU A 356 17.62 -10.83 -16.18
N ARG A 357 17.67 -9.58 -16.60
CA ARG A 357 17.44 -8.43 -15.73
C ARG A 357 16.02 -8.45 -15.15
N ARG A 358 15.93 -8.63 -13.84
CA ARG A 358 14.65 -8.72 -13.14
C ARG A 358 14.27 -7.38 -12.53
N PRO A 359 12.98 -7.03 -12.54
CA PRO A 359 12.52 -5.79 -11.92
C PRO A 359 12.72 -5.77 -10.38
N ASP A 360 12.83 -6.94 -9.75
CA ASP A 360 12.99 -7.15 -8.30
C ASP A 360 14.45 -7.40 -7.88
N GLU A 361 15.43 -7.17 -8.77
CA GLU A 361 16.87 -7.38 -8.52
C GLU A 361 17.38 -6.60 -7.30
N SER A 362 16.92 -5.37 -7.12
CA SER A 362 17.32 -4.53 -5.98
C SER A 362 16.82 -5.08 -4.64
N MET A 363 15.60 -5.62 -4.60
CA MET A 363 15.04 -6.29 -3.42
C MET A 363 15.81 -7.59 -3.12
N MET A 364 16.12 -8.39 -4.14
CA MET A 364 16.90 -9.63 -3.97
C MET A 364 18.31 -9.33 -3.46
N SER A 365 18.96 -8.30 -4.00
CA SER A 365 20.30 -7.87 -3.56
C SER A 365 20.28 -7.37 -2.11
N GLN A 366 19.24 -6.62 -1.71
CA GLN A 366 19.08 -6.22 -0.33
C GLN A 366 18.89 -7.39 0.61
N ASN A 367 18.06 -8.37 0.26
CA ASN A 367 17.84 -9.56 1.09
C ASN A 367 19.12 -10.45 1.15
N LEU A 368 19.90 -10.49 0.07
CA LEU A 368 21.24 -11.08 0.09
C LEU A 368 22.13 -10.38 1.13
N ALA A 369 22.17 -9.05 1.13
CA ALA A 369 22.98 -8.29 2.08
C ALA A 369 22.53 -8.52 3.53
N VAL A 370 21.22 -8.61 3.79
CA VAL A 370 20.68 -8.96 5.11
C VAL A 370 21.11 -10.38 5.50
N SER A 371 21.04 -11.35 4.59
CA SER A 371 21.49 -12.73 4.86
C SER A 371 22.99 -12.79 5.16
N LEU A 372 23.81 -12.02 4.43
CA LEU A 372 25.26 -11.88 4.66
C LEU A 372 25.55 -11.23 6.04
N LEU A 373 24.74 -10.26 6.45
CA LEU A 373 24.84 -9.65 7.77
C LEU A 373 24.65 -10.69 8.89
N TYR A 374 23.61 -11.52 8.79
CA TYR A 374 23.32 -12.57 9.77
C TYR A 374 24.34 -13.71 9.77
N THR A 375 25.05 -13.94 8.67
CA THR A 375 26.17 -14.90 8.63
C THR A 375 27.52 -14.29 9.05
N GLY A 376 27.53 -13.01 9.48
CA GLY A 376 28.75 -12.31 9.93
C GLY A 376 29.66 -11.82 8.78
N ARG A 377 29.21 -11.89 7.54
CA ARG A 377 29.97 -11.48 6.35
C ARG A 377 29.75 -9.99 6.04
N LEU A 378 30.06 -9.13 7.04
CA LEU A 378 29.74 -7.70 7.04
C LEU A 378 30.32 -6.94 5.84
N ASN A 379 31.56 -7.25 5.43
CA ASN A 379 32.20 -6.54 4.30
C ASN A 379 31.48 -6.83 2.97
N GLU A 380 31.09 -8.09 2.75
CA GLU A 380 30.33 -8.45 1.55
C GLU A 380 28.93 -7.84 1.57
N ALA A 381 28.25 -7.82 2.72
CA ALA A 381 26.96 -7.14 2.87
C ALA A 381 27.07 -5.64 2.53
N ARG A 382 28.14 -4.98 3.02
CA ARG A 382 28.44 -3.59 2.70
C ARG A 382 28.64 -3.36 1.20
N GLU A 383 29.46 -4.18 0.54
CA GLU A 383 29.73 -4.08 -0.89
C GLU A 383 28.44 -4.21 -1.73
N VAL A 384 27.56 -5.16 -1.37
CA VAL A 384 26.28 -5.35 -2.05
C VAL A 384 25.40 -4.12 -1.90
N LEU A 385 25.25 -3.56 -0.67
CA LEU A 385 24.44 -2.39 -0.43
C LEU A 385 25.01 -1.12 -1.09
N GLU A 386 26.34 -0.94 -1.04
CA GLU A 386 27.01 0.17 -1.74
C GLU A 386 26.81 0.08 -3.26
N SER A 387 26.82 -1.11 -3.84
CA SER A 387 26.56 -1.31 -5.27
C SER A 387 25.15 -0.86 -5.67
N LEU A 388 24.15 -1.09 -4.82
CA LEU A 388 22.79 -0.60 -5.04
C LEU A 388 22.71 0.94 -5.02
N VAL A 389 23.41 1.57 -4.08
CA VAL A 389 23.48 3.06 -4.03
C VAL A 389 24.17 3.59 -5.28
N HIS A 390 25.26 2.96 -5.74
CA HIS A 390 25.94 3.34 -6.99
C HIS A 390 25.05 3.13 -8.24
N ALA A 391 24.12 2.17 -8.19
CA ALA A 391 23.12 1.96 -9.23
C ALA A 391 21.93 2.95 -9.14
N ASN A 392 22.07 4.01 -8.33
CA ASN A 392 21.05 5.03 -8.07
C ASN A 392 19.78 4.55 -7.34
N HIS A 393 19.88 3.47 -6.56
CA HIS A 393 18.80 3.11 -5.64
C HIS A 393 18.94 3.87 -4.32
N SER A 394 17.82 4.32 -3.75
CA SER A 394 17.83 5.11 -2.51
C SER A 394 16.57 4.90 -1.65
N PHE A 395 15.95 3.72 -1.73
CA PHE A 395 14.80 3.42 -0.89
C PHE A 395 15.20 3.32 0.59
N SER A 396 14.25 3.62 1.48
CA SER A 396 14.48 3.83 2.92
C SER A 396 15.20 2.64 3.60
N SER A 397 14.76 1.42 3.36
CA SER A 397 15.39 0.22 3.96
C SER A 397 16.82 -0.03 3.49
N LEU A 398 17.19 0.33 2.24
CA LEU A 398 18.57 0.27 1.76
C LEU A 398 19.46 1.23 2.55
N VAL A 399 19.03 2.48 2.68
CA VAL A 399 19.80 3.53 3.38
C VAL A 399 19.94 3.19 4.85
N PHE A 400 18.87 2.70 5.49
CA PHE A 400 18.88 2.25 6.88
C PHE A 400 19.83 1.08 7.10
N ASN A 401 19.74 0.03 6.29
CA ASN A 401 20.59 -1.17 6.42
C ASN A 401 22.06 -0.83 6.17
N LEU A 402 22.38 -0.03 5.15
CA LEU A 402 23.75 0.39 4.89
C LEU A 402 24.32 1.26 6.02
N SER A 403 23.52 2.16 6.55
CA SER A 403 23.86 2.97 7.74
C SER A 403 24.19 2.08 8.94
N THR A 404 23.39 1.03 9.19
CA THR A 404 23.61 0.07 10.27
C THR A 404 24.90 -0.76 10.03
N VAL A 405 25.14 -1.20 8.79
CA VAL A 405 26.37 -1.92 8.44
C VAL A 405 27.61 -1.04 8.65
N TYR A 406 27.53 0.26 8.34
CA TYR A 406 28.63 1.20 8.62
C TYR A 406 28.92 1.33 10.12
N GLU A 407 27.89 1.33 10.98
CA GLU A 407 28.08 1.32 12.43
C GLU A 407 28.79 0.05 12.94
N LEU A 408 28.47 -1.09 12.33
CA LEU A 408 29.04 -2.37 12.72
C LEU A 408 30.46 -2.61 12.17
N CYS A 409 30.81 -1.99 11.03
CA CYS A 409 32.08 -2.26 10.32
C CYS A 409 33.17 -1.22 10.55
N SER A 410 32.87 -0.02 11.02
CA SER A 410 33.82 1.08 10.97
C SER A 410 33.70 2.08 12.13
N ASP A 411 34.85 2.42 12.73
CA ASP A 411 34.94 3.52 13.71
C ASP A 411 34.67 4.91 13.07
N LYS A 412 34.67 4.98 11.74
CA LYS A 412 34.37 6.19 10.96
C LYS A 412 32.93 6.22 10.45
N SER A 413 32.04 5.51 11.11
CA SER A 413 30.63 5.37 10.69
C SER A 413 29.94 6.70 10.43
N ALA A 414 30.14 7.71 11.28
CA ALA A 414 29.54 9.05 11.12
C ALA A 414 29.94 9.69 9.77
N LYS A 415 31.21 9.59 9.36
CA LYS A 415 31.67 10.14 8.07
C LYS A 415 31.02 9.36 6.92
N LEU A 416 31.02 8.02 6.98
CA LEU A 416 30.44 7.18 5.93
C LEU A 416 28.93 7.46 5.76
N LYS A 417 28.22 7.68 6.84
CA LYS A 417 26.79 8.08 6.80
C LYS A 417 26.59 9.45 6.16
N THR A 418 27.44 10.44 6.49
CA THR A 418 27.39 11.76 5.86
C THR A 418 27.64 11.66 4.36
N ASP A 419 28.68 10.90 3.96
CA ASP A 419 29.00 10.66 2.55
C ASP A 419 27.83 9.94 1.81
N LEU A 420 27.14 9.00 2.50
CA LEU A 420 25.95 8.32 1.98
C LEU A 420 24.81 9.32 1.75
N VAL A 421 24.48 10.17 2.73
CA VAL A 421 23.44 11.19 2.60
C VAL A 421 23.72 12.14 1.42
N GLU A 422 24.97 12.61 1.31
CA GLU A 422 25.36 13.45 0.18
C GLU A 422 25.25 12.74 -1.17
N THR A 423 25.60 11.46 -1.22
CA THR A 423 25.48 10.65 -2.44
C THR A 423 24.03 10.48 -2.84
N VAL A 424 23.16 10.10 -1.89
CA VAL A 424 21.72 9.95 -2.14
C VAL A 424 21.07 11.27 -2.55
N ALA A 425 21.46 12.38 -1.92
CA ALA A 425 20.91 13.70 -2.25
C ALA A 425 21.28 14.18 -3.67
N ARG A 426 22.37 13.67 -4.24
CA ARG A 426 22.80 13.99 -5.61
C ARG A 426 22.23 13.05 -6.68
N GLN A 427 21.59 11.97 -6.28
CA GLN A 427 21.01 11.02 -7.24
C GLN A 427 19.89 11.68 -8.05
N PRO A 428 19.76 11.32 -9.33
CA PRO A 428 18.64 11.79 -10.14
C PRO A 428 17.33 11.20 -9.60
N VAL A 429 16.30 12.01 -9.56
CA VAL A 429 14.95 11.54 -9.19
C VAL A 429 14.38 10.78 -10.37
N THR A 430 14.15 9.49 -10.19
CA THR A 430 13.53 8.61 -11.20
C THR A 430 12.46 7.76 -10.53
N GLY A 431 11.33 7.57 -11.19
CA GLY A 431 10.22 6.77 -10.66
C GLY A 431 10.52 5.28 -10.45
N THR A 432 11.66 4.81 -10.98
CA THR A 432 12.08 3.41 -10.85
C THR A 432 13.08 3.15 -9.73
N THR A 433 13.85 4.17 -9.34
CA THR A 433 14.95 4.03 -8.39
C THR A 433 14.80 4.87 -7.14
N ASN A 434 14.13 6.02 -7.25
CA ASN A 434 13.95 6.97 -6.18
C ASN A 434 12.48 7.36 -6.09
N LEU A 435 11.85 7.00 -5.00
CA LEU A 435 10.55 7.50 -4.63
C LEU A 435 10.70 8.82 -3.87
N ASP A 436 9.70 9.69 -3.91
CA ASP A 436 9.65 10.95 -3.15
C ASP A 436 9.53 10.71 -1.62
N ARG A 437 10.30 9.76 -1.09
CA ARG A 437 10.33 9.52 0.35
C ARG A 437 11.53 10.19 0.97
N PRO A 438 11.34 10.94 2.06
CA PRO A 438 12.46 11.41 2.84
C PRO A 438 13.22 10.21 3.42
N ASN A 439 14.48 10.05 3.05
CA ASN A 439 15.38 9.00 3.55
C ASN A 439 15.98 9.41 4.92
N GLY A 440 15.15 9.93 5.82
CA GLY A 440 15.60 10.51 7.08
C GLY A 440 15.55 9.61 8.30
N ASP A 441 15.23 8.32 8.13
CA ASP A 441 14.97 7.42 9.26
C ASP A 441 16.23 6.90 9.96
N PHE A 442 17.42 7.29 9.54
CA PHE A 442 18.66 6.89 10.20
C PHE A 442 19.31 8.07 10.93
N LYS A 443 19.82 7.78 12.11
CA LYS A 443 20.56 8.76 12.91
C LYS A 443 21.96 8.96 12.32
N LEU A 444 22.30 10.20 12.04
CA LEU A 444 23.65 10.62 11.63
C LEU A 444 24.65 10.48 12.79
#